data_46d544af8c48a8c17d83a972464b8426
#
_entry.id   46d544af8c48a8c17d83a972464b8426
#
_cell.length_a   1.000
_cell.length_b   1.000
_cell.length_c   1.000
_cell.angle_alpha   90.00
_cell.angle_beta   90.00
_cell.angle_gamma   90.00
#
_symmetry.space_group_name_H-M   'P 1'
#
loop_
_entity.id
_entity.type
_entity.pdbx_description
1 polymer ?
#
loop_
_entity_poly.entity_id
_entity_poly.type
_entity_poly.pdbx_seq_one_letter_code
_entity_poly.pdbx_strand_id
1 'polypeptide(L)'
;VSTIRELQRERQMITEGRDRYVKRSEKITTTSIQNNPQKLISEVQTLVAKDLKKTIDAVSVHGKNTSWQEDLKDVDVDIVSYVGLVSMFDAVGRNQTLTRAVSTIGQKIEMEVFNIKLKQFNKKLANRIETKVTQDHSSERHRIKAAKSIAAKAGFEYEKWDDKRRVIVGTPILNSILRVSGIFDVWQTTIKNRTLKKIGLLPEASLRLSELDFDESWSSPLFAPMTVKPKDWTSFDTGCYIDEALSQQVKLVKGYVANAHIKAIEHGFEKGSIQPSIDALNAVQRTPLKLNETIVEAVEWCWVNDKSMGKFPTRAYIEKPDKVDDFDSLTDEQKKGIRLKNKNIVVKNRQIDGQRSVMVQDLKVAKELMEYDQFYLPHNFCHRGRIYPIPHFSHHRDEHIKAMFEFANEKKVDDKAFYWIAIQVANTGDFDKVSKKPMLDRIKWVNDNAEMIIEVAQDYKSTFDYWSKADKPFSFLAACQAYFKYLVEGEGSTSGLPISLDGSNSG
;
A
#
# COMPACT_ATOMS: atom_id res chain seq x y z
N VAL A 1 -14.11 -0.01 -26.76
CA VAL A 1 -13.14 -1.01 -26.26
C VAL A 1 -13.87 -2.33 -26.13
N SER A 2 -13.34 -3.41 -26.74
CA SER A 2 -14.02 -4.70 -26.66
C SER A 2 -13.80 -5.36 -25.30
N THR A 3 -14.83 -6.03 -24.78
CA THR A 3 -14.77 -6.86 -23.56
C THR A 3 -13.62 -7.87 -23.63
N ILE A 4 -13.24 -8.33 -24.83
CA ILE A 4 -12.12 -9.24 -25.05
C ILE A 4 -10.78 -8.58 -24.67
N ARG A 5 -10.56 -7.31 -25.06
CA ARG A 5 -9.35 -6.56 -24.66
C ARG A 5 -9.26 -6.38 -23.16
N GLU A 6 -10.37 -6.07 -22.50
CA GLU A 6 -10.40 -5.94 -21.05
C GLU A 6 -10.08 -7.26 -20.35
N LEU A 7 -10.67 -8.37 -20.80
CA LEU A 7 -10.33 -9.69 -20.27
C LEU A 7 -8.85 -10.04 -20.42
N GLN A 8 -8.21 -9.62 -21.52
CA GLN A 8 -6.77 -9.80 -21.70
C GLN A 8 -5.98 -8.96 -20.68
N ARG A 9 -6.37 -7.69 -20.44
CA ARG A 9 -5.75 -6.83 -19.42
C ARG A 9 -5.92 -7.41 -18.02
N GLU A 10 -7.11 -7.87 -17.66
CA GLU A 10 -7.40 -8.49 -16.38
C GLU A 10 -6.57 -9.77 -16.15
N ARG A 11 -6.43 -10.61 -17.17
CA ARG A 11 -5.54 -11.79 -17.12
C ARG A 11 -4.07 -11.41 -16.99
N GLN A 12 -3.68 -10.32 -17.63
CA GLN A 12 -2.32 -9.78 -17.46
C GLN A 12 -2.08 -9.31 -16.03
N MET A 13 -3.05 -8.67 -15.36
CA MET A 13 -2.94 -8.31 -13.93
C MET A 13 -2.71 -9.54 -13.05
N ILE A 14 -3.38 -10.66 -13.33
CA ILE A 14 -3.19 -11.94 -12.63
C ILE A 14 -1.79 -12.49 -12.90
N THR A 15 -1.37 -12.51 -14.17
CA THR A 15 -0.06 -13.02 -14.59
C THR A 15 1.07 -12.19 -13.98
N GLU A 16 1.00 -10.86 -14.06
CA GLU A 16 1.98 -9.96 -13.47
C GLU A 16 2.04 -10.09 -11.94
N GLY A 17 0.90 -10.29 -11.27
CA GLY A 17 0.83 -10.57 -9.84
C GLY A 17 1.49 -11.89 -9.47
N ARG A 18 1.30 -12.92 -10.31
CA ARG A 18 1.92 -14.23 -10.18
C ARG A 18 3.43 -14.18 -10.43
N ASP A 19 3.85 -13.54 -11.52
CA ASP A 19 5.25 -13.41 -11.90
C ASP A 19 6.05 -12.64 -10.84
N ARG A 20 5.48 -11.59 -10.28
CA ARG A 20 6.06 -10.87 -9.13
C ARG A 20 6.21 -11.76 -7.91
N TYR A 21 5.22 -12.61 -7.66
CA TYR A 21 5.29 -13.57 -6.56
C TYR A 21 6.35 -14.65 -6.82
N VAL A 22 6.40 -15.21 -8.04
CA VAL A 22 7.41 -16.21 -8.45
C VAL A 22 8.80 -15.59 -8.40
N LYS A 23 9.02 -14.42 -8.99
CA LYS A 23 10.30 -13.68 -8.89
C LYS A 23 10.69 -13.38 -7.45
N ARG A 24 9.72 -13.09 -6.59
CA ARG A 24 9.97 -12.90 -5.15
C ARG A 24 10.35 -14.21 -4.46
N SER A 25 9.71 -15.32 -4.79
CA SER A 25 10.01 -16.63 -4.23
C SER A 25 11.33 -17.21 -4.79
N GLU A 26 11.62 -17.00 -6.06
CA GLU A 26 12.88 -17.41 -6.71
C GLU A 26 14.06 -16.58 -6.23
N LYS A 27 13.90 -15.29 -6.02
CA LYS A 27 14.91 -14.45 -5.36
C LYS A 27 15.19 -14.88 -3.92
N ILE A 28 14.21 -15.50 -3.27
CA ILE A 28 14.40 -16.12 -1.95
C ILE A 28 15.22 -17.41 -2.06
N THR A 29 15.16 -18.13 -3.20
CA THR A 29 15.77 -19.46 -3.35
C THR A 29 17.07 -19.50 -4.18
N THR A 30 17.33 -18.59 -5.09
CA THR A 30 18.36 -18.87 -6.11
C THR A 30 19.36 -17.78 -6.45
N THR A 31 19.25 -16.52 -6.00
CA THR A 31 20.21 -15.59 -6.60
C THR A 31 20.72 -14.45 -5.75
N SER A 32 21.98 -14.31 -5.95
CA SER A 32 22.82 -13.14 -5.71
C SER A 32 22.47 -12.37 -4.44
N ILE A 33 22.90 -12.92 -3.51
CA ILE A 33 23.44 -12.49 -2.20
C ILE A 33 23.94 -11.02 -2.18
N GLN A 34 23.81 -10.26 -3.25
CA GLN A 34 24.45 -8.95 -3.29
C GLN A 34 23.58 -7.76 -2.90
N ASN A 35 22.23 -7.83 -3.02
CA ASN A 35 21.41 -6.62 -2.88
C ASN A 35 20.07 -6.77 -2.13
N ASN A 36 20.01 -7.49 -0.97
CA ASN A 36 18.75 -7.73 -0.30
C ASN A 36 18.96 -7.98 1.22
N PRO A 37 17.95 -7.82 2.11
CA PRO A 37 17.96 -8.31 3.49
C PRO A 37 18.50 -9.74 3.65
N GLN A 38 18.40 -10.56 2.61
CA GLN A 38 18.96 -11.90 2.48
C GLN A 38 20.47 -11.96 2.80
N LYS A 39 21.27 -10.98 2.38
CA LYS A 39 22.70 -10.93 2.71
C LYS A 39 22.90 -10.79 4.20
N LEU A 40 22.18 -9.87 4.84
CA LEU A 40 22.23 -9.71 6.28
C LEU A 40 21.67 -10.94 7.02
N ILE A 41 20.64 -11.58 6.47
CA ILE A 41 20.08 -12.81 7.04
C ILE A 41 21.11 -13.93 6.95
N SER A 42 21.74 -14.17 5.80
CA SER A 42 22.72 -15.24 5.62
C SER A 42 23.96 -15.09 6.50
N GLU A 43 24.37 -13.86 6.78
CA GLU A 43 25.52 -13.58 7.66
C GLU A 43 25.26 -13.94 9.13
N VAL A 44 24.02 -13.80 9.59
CA VAL A 44 23.69 -13.98 11.02
C VAL A 44 22.85 -15.22 11.31
N GLN A 45 22.28 -15.87 10.29
CA GLN A 45 21.37 -17.01 10.45
C GLN A 45 22.00 -18.13 11.27
N THR A 46 23.23 -18.52 10.97
CA THR A 46 23.96 -19.57 11.70
C THR A 46 24.20 -19.19 13.17
N LEU A 47 24.47 -17.93 13.44
CA LEU A 47 24.65 -17.45 14.82
C LEU A 47 23.34 -17.52 15.59
N VAL A 48 22.23 -17.08 14.99
CA VAL A 48 20.89 -17.15 15.59
C VAL A 48 20.47 -18.60 15.80
N ALA A 49 20.69 -19.47 14.80
CA ALA A 49 20.38 -20.89 14.92
C ALA A 49 21.16 -21.57 16.06
N LYS A 50 22.45 -21.27 16.21
CA LYS A 50 23.30 -21.80 17.28
C LYS A 50 22.82 -21.34 18.67
N ASP A 51 22.47 -20.06 18.81
CA ASP A 51 21.97 -19.50 20.06
C ASP A 51 20.57 -20.02 20.41
N LEU A 52 19.71 -20.12 19.40
CA LEU A 52 18.37 -20.69 19.55
C LEU A 52 18.41 -22.18 19.94
N LYS A 53 19.30 -22.96 19.33
CA LYS A 53 19.50 -24.37 19.69
C LYS A 53 19.91 -24.51 21.15
N LYS A 54 20.87 -23.71 21.62
CA LYS A 54 21.23 -23.69 23.06
C LYS A 54 20.04 -23.37 23.95
N THR A 55 19.16 -22.45 23.49
CA THR A 55 17.98 -22.05 24.28
C THR A 55 16.89 -23.13 24.28
N ILE A 56 16.74 -23.88 23.16
CA ILE A 56 15.81 -25.03 23.06
C ILE A 56 16.31 -26.19 23.89
N ASP A 57 17.61 -26.48 23.86
CA ASP A 57 18.22 -27.63 24.56
C ASP A 57 18.43 -27.35 26.08
N ALA A 58 18.28 -26.09 26.51
CA ALA A 58 18.42 -25.74 27.92
C ALA A 58 17.28 -26.34 28.76
N VAL A 59 17.62 -27.17 29.71
CA VAL A 59 16.65 -27.75 30.65
C VAL A 59 16.12 -26.65 31.58
N SER A 60 14.80 -26.58 31.77
CA SER A 60 14.21 -25.62 32.69
C SER A 60 14.71 -25.87 34.14
N VAL A 61 14.68 -24.83 34.99
CA VAL A 61 15.07 -24.90 36.40
C VAL A 61 14.35 -26.03 37.16
N HIS A 62 13.23 -26.51 36.68
CA HIS A 62 12.43 -27.58 37.27
C HIS A 62 12.57 -28.94 36.54
N GLY A 63 13.55 -29.10 35.64
CA GLY A 63 13.83 -30.36 34.96
C GLY A 63 12.80 -30.79 33.93
N LYS A 64 11.83 -29.95 33.59
CA LYS A 64 10.81 -30.18 32.54
C LYS A 64 10.92 -29.17 31.42
N ASN A 65 10.78 -29.61 30.18
CA ASN A 65 10.68 -28.73 29.04
C ASN A 65 9.44 -27.83 29.12
N THR A 66 9.58 -26.59 28.67
CA THR A 66 8.44 -25.68 28.53
C THR A 66 7.64 -26.03 27.29
N SER A 67 6.35 -25.66 27.24
CA SER A 67 5.45 -25.99 26.12
C SER A 67 5.99 -25.53 24.76
N TRP A 68 6.71 -24.40 24.68
CA TRP A 68 7.28 -23.92 23.41
C TRP A 68 8.49 -24.74 22.95
N GLN A 69 9.27 -25.33 23.87
CA GLN A 69 10.38 -26.23 23.51
C GLN A 69 9.84 -27.52 22.89
N GLU A 70 8.74 -28.06 23.41
CA GLU A 70 8.06 -29.22 22.81
C GLU A 70 7.48 -28.88 21.41
N ASP A 71 6.96 -27.66 21.23
CA ASP A 71 6.46 -27.21 19.92
C ASP A 71 7.56 -27.10 18.86
N LEU A 72 8.79 -26.79 19.26
CA LEU A 72 9.94 -26.61 18.34
C LEU A 72 10.80 -27.87 18.19
N LYS A 73 10.56 -28.91 18.95
CA LYS A 73 11.38 -30.13 19.02
C LYS A 73 11.66 -30.78 17.68
N ASP A 74 10.66 -30.84 16.81
CA ASP A 74 10.74 -31.49 15.51
C ASP A 74 11.02 -30.51 14.35
N VAL A 75 11.18 -29.22 14.65
CA VAL A 75 11.40 -28.18 13.64
C VAL A 75 12.89 -27.89 13.52
N ASP A 76 13.38 -27.89 12.27
CA ASP A 76 14.78 -27.53 12.00
C ASP A 76 15.10 -26.10 12.48
N VAL A 77 16.09 -25.98 13.34
CA VAL A 77 16.50 -24.71 13.94
C VAL A 77 16.97 -23.69 12.90
N ASP A 78 17.55 -24.14 11.79
CA ASP A 78 17.94 -23.27 10.69
C ASP A 78 16.71 -22.68 10.00
N ILE A 79 15.65 -23.46 9.82
CA ILE A 79 14.36 -22.97 9.32
C ILE A 79 13.74 -21.98 10.31
N VAL A 80 13.73 -22.30 11.60
CA VAL A 80 13.17 -21.42 12.64
C VAL A 80 13.91 -20.08 12.68
N SER A 81 15.24 -20.09 12.62
CA SER A 81 16.06 -18.88 12.62
C SER A 81 15.82 -18.04 11.37
N TYR A 82 15.75 -18.65 10.20
CA TYR A 82 15.43 -17.98 8.93
C TYR A 82 14.05 -17.33 8.94
N VAL A 83 13.01 -18.08 9.31
CA VAL A 83 11.63 -17.60 9.40
C VAL A 83 11.52 -16.44 10.41
N GLY A 84 12.22 -16.55 11.52
CA GLY A 84 12.31 -15.49 12.52
C GLY A 84 12.93 -14.21 11.95
N LEU A 85 14.10 -14.30 11.32
CA LEU A 85 14.82 -13.17 10.73
C LEU A 85 14.00 -12.49 9.62
N VAL A 86 13.42 -13.25 8.70
CA VAL A 86 12.54 -12.72 7.64
C VAL A 86 11.34 -12.00 8.25
N SER A 87 10.75 -12.57 9.31
CA SER A 87 9.61 -11.94 9.98
C SER A 87 9.97 -10.63 10.68
N MET A 88 11.19 -10.52 11.20
CA MET A 88 11.71 -9.30 11.80
C MET A 88 11.91 -8.19 10.76
N PHE A 89 12.48 -8.50 9.59
CA PHE A 89 12.57 -7.52 8.49
C PHE A 89 11.18 -7.08 7.99
N ASP A 90 10.24 -8.00 7.85
CA ASP A 90 8.83 -7.69 7.53
C ASP A 90 8.21 -6.75 8.57
N ALA A 91 8.46 -7.00 9.87
CA ALA A 91 7.93 -6.18 10.96
C ALA A 91 8.51 -4.75 10.94
N VAL A 92 9.80 -4.61 10.63
CA VAL A 92 10.45 -3.30 10.44
C VAL A 92 9.86 -2.57 9.25
N GLY A 93 9.75 -3.23 8.09
CA GLY A 93 9.19 -2.63 6.88
C GLY A 93 7.75 -2.15 7.03
N ARG A 94 6.96 -2.86 7.84
CA ARG A 94 5.55 -2.52 8.16
C ARG A 94 5.37 -1.67 9.41
N ASN A 95 6.46 -1.21 10.03
CA ASN A 95 6.43 -0.42 11.28
C ASN A 95 5.56 -1.07 12.39
N GLN A 96 5.67 -2.37 12.56
CA GLN A 96 4.85 -3.13 13.49
C GLN A 96 5.30 -2.95 14.94
N THR A 97 4.37 -3.20 15.90
CA THR A 97 4.69 -3.30 17.32
C THR A 97 5.42 -4.60 17.62
N LEU A 98 6.21 -4.61 18.70
CA LEU A 98 6.91 -5.80 19.18
C LEU A 98 5.97 -7.00 19.36
N THR A 99 4.82 -6.80 20.02
CA THR A 99 3.82 -7.85 20.24
C THR A 99 3.29 -8.43 18.93
N ARG A 100 3.07 -7.57 17.93
CA ARG A 100 2.61 -8.01 16.61
C ARG A 100 3.67 -8.84 15.90
N ALA A 101 4.93 -8.42 15.96
CA ALA A 101 6.04 -9.16 15.35
C ALA A 101 6.22 -10.53 15.98
N VAL A 102 6.20 -10.63 17.32
CA VAL A 102 6.25 -11.90 18.03
C VAL A 102 5.12 -12.85 17.62
N SER A 103 3.89 -12.35 17.58
CA SER A 103 2.74 -13.15 17.15
C SER A 103 2.87 -13.61 15.69
N THR A 104 3.44 -12.77 14.82
CA THR A 104 3.69 -13.12 13.40
C THR A 104 4.75 -14.21 13.27
N ILE A 105 5.84 -14.13 14.04
CA ILE A 105 6.85 -15.20 14.11
C ILE A 105 6.18 -16.50 14.52
N GLY A 106 5.45 -16.52 15.64
CA GLY A 106 4.77 -17.72 16.12
C GLY A 106 3.75 -18.27 15.11
N GLN A 107 3.04 -17.41 14.38
CA GLN A 107 2.11 -17.85 13.33
C GLN A 107 2.82 -18.53 12.16
N LYS A 108 3.99 -18.03 11.73
CA LYS A 108 4.77 -18.68 10.66
C LYS A 108 5.37 -20.00 11.12
N ILE A 109 5.83 -20.07 12.37
CA ILE A 109 6.32 -21.33 12.95
C ILE A 109 5.18 -22.34 13.12
N GLU A 110 3.97 -21.91 13.51
CA GLU A 110 2.78 -22.79 13.50
C GLU A 110 2.58 -23.47 12.14
N MET A 111 2.86 -22.76 11.05
CA MET A 111 2.75 -23.33 9.70
C MET A 111 3.83 -24.38 9.41
N GLU A 112 5.06 -24.16 9.87
CA GLU A 112 6.12 -25.17 9.73
C GLU A 112 5.77 -26.43 10.54
N VAL A 113 5.30 -26.28 11.77
CA VAL A 113 4.81 -27.42 12.58
C VAL A 113 3.64 -28.13 11.91
N PHE A 114 2.69 -27.38 11.34
CA PHE A 114 1.59 -27.95 10.55
C PHE A 114 2.10 -28.77 9.37
N ASN A 115 3.05 -28.23 8.60
CA ASN A 115 3.64 -28.89 7.43
C ASN A 115 4.37 -30.19 7.82
N ILE A 116 5.12 -30.17 8.92
CA ILE A 116 5.81 -31.36 9.44
C ILE A 116 4.82 -32.44 9.83
N LYS A 117 3.83 -32.09 10.63
CA LYS A 117 2.78 -33.04 11.07
C LYS A 117 1.97 -33.58 9.88
N LEU A 118 1.68 -32.74 8.89
CA LEU A 118 0.99 -33.17 7.67
C LEU A 118 1.85 -34.14 6.83
N LYS A 119 3.18 -33.88 6.73
CA LYS A 119 4.13 -34.81 6.06
C LYS A 119 4.25 -36.13 6.80
N GLN A 120 4.21 -36.13 8.13
CA GLN A 120 4.16 -37.35 8.97
C GLN A 120 2.85 -38.12 8.78
N PHE A 121 1.71 -37.44 8.71
CA PHE A 121 0.42 -38.03 8.46
C PHE A 121 0.32 -38.65 7.06
N ASN A 122 0.67 -37.89 6.01
CA ASN A 122 0.63 -38.37 4.62
C ASN A 122 1.53 -37.51 3.71
N LYS A 123 2.74 -38.01 3.42
CA LYS A 123 3.73 -37.32 2.58
C LYS A 123 3.23 -36.99 1.17
N LYS A 124 2.46 -37.92 0.54
CA LYS A 124 1.93 -37.69 -0.82
C LYS A 124 0.87 -36.58 -0.81
N LEU A 125 0.02 -36.56 0.20
CA LEU A 125 -0.97 -35.50 0.39
C LEU A 125 -0.30 -34.14 0.63
N ALA A 126 0.72 -34.09 1.49
CA ALA A 126 1.46 -32.87 1.77
C ALA A 126 2.07 -32.26 0.49
N ASN A 127 2.78 -33.05 -0.31
CA ASN A 127 3.36 -32.62 -1.57
C ASN A 127 2.29 -32.15 -2.58
N ARG A 128 1.17 -32.87 -2.67
CA ARG A 128 0.04 -32.47 -3.54
C ARG A 128 -0.57 -31.13 -3.12
N ILE A 129 -0.73 -30.91 -1.82
CA ILE A 129 -1.25 -29.65 -1.27
C ILE A 129 -0.27 -28.51 -1.58
N GLU A 130 1.02 -28.70 -1.33
CA GLU A 130 2.07 -27.72 -1.58
C GLU A 130 2.07 -27.29 -3.05
N THR A 131 2.08 -28.24 -3.99
CA THR A 131 2.05 -27.97 -5.44
C THR A 131 0.78 -27.23 -5.84
N LYS A 132 -0.40 -27.74 -5.45
CA LYS A 132 -1.68 -27.14 -5.82
C LYS A 132 -1.86 -25.75 -5.25
N VAL A 133 -1.53 -25.55 -3.97
CA VAL A 133 -1.68 -24.27 -3.29
C VAL A 133 -0.70 -23.22 -3.81
N THR A 134 0.49 -23.63 -4.24
CA THR A 134 1.48 -22.73 -4.86
C THR A 134 1.02 -22.30 -6.26
N GLN A 135 0.36 -23.15 -7.01
CA GLN A 135 -0.15 -22.85 -8.35
C GLN A 135 -1.41 -21.99 -8.33
N ASP A 136 -2.33 -22.25 -7.41
CA ASP A 136 -3.69 -21.69 -7.43
C ASP A 136 -3.83 -20.36 -6.66
N HIS A 137 -2.88 -20.01 -5.77
CA HIS A 137 -3.05 -18.86 -4.88
C HIS A 137 -1.82 -17.94 -4.81
N SER A 138 -2.01 -16.67 -5.15
CA SER A 138 -0.97 -15.62 -5.11
C SER A 138 -0.64 -15.11 -3.70
N SER A 139 -1.59 -15.18 -2.77
CA SER A 139 -1.46 -14.66 -1.40
C SER A 139 -1.12 -15.76 -0.40
N GLU A 140 -0.06 -15.53 0.41
CA GLU A 140 0.35 -16.43 1.50
C GLU A 140 -0.81 -16.83 2.44
N ARG A 141 -1.66 -15.86 2.77
CA ARG A 141 -2.83 -16.08 3.63
C ARG A 141 -3.85 -17.03 3.01
N HIS A 142 -4.12 -16.89 1.71
CA HIS A 142 -5.02 -17.78 0.99
C HIS A 142 -4.44 -19.18 0.87
N ARG A 143 -3.13 -19.29 0.63
CA ARG A 143 -2.43 -20.58 0.59
C ARG A 143 -2.52 -21.32 1.91
N ILE A 144 -2.27 -20.66 3.03
CA ILE A 144 -2.40 -21.23 4.36
C ILE A 144 -3.83 -21.74 4.61
N LYS A 145 -4.83 -20.91 4.28
CA LYS A 145 -6.25 -21.28 4.46
C LYS A 145 -6.64 -22.47 3.57
N ALA A 146 -6.21 -22.47 2.32
CA ALA A 146 -6.47 -23.54 1.37
C ALA A 146 -5.77 -24.85 1.81
N ALA A 147 -4.50 -24.79 2.20
CA ALA A 147 -3.75 -25.95 2.69
C ALA A 147 -4.45 -26.60 3.90
N LYS A 148 -4.82 -25.81 4.91
CA LYS A 148 -5.55 -26.29 6.10
C LYS A 148 -6.93 -26.88 5.74
N SER A 149 -7.65 -26.24 4.80
CA SER A 149 -8.97 -26.74 4.35
C SER A 149 -8.87 -28.06 3.59
N ILE A 150 -7.89 -28.21 2.70
CA ILE A 150 -7.68 -29.45 1.93
C ILE A 150 -7.22 -30.57 2.86
N ALA A 151 -6.31 -30.28 3.79
CA ALA A 151 -5.84 -31.26 4.77
C ALA A 151 -6.99 -31.76 5.68
N ALA A 152 -7.84 -30.85 6.17
CA ALA A 152 -9.00 -31.23 6.99
C ALA A 152 -9.99 -32.09 6.23
N LYS A 153 -10.29 -31.78 4.96
CA LYS A 153 -11.13 -32.60 4.09
C LYS A 153 -10.56 -34.02 3.84
N ALA A 154 -9.24 -34.16 3.98
CA ALA A 154 -8.55 -35.45 3.87
C ALA A 154 -8.41 -36.17 5.22
N GLY A 155 -9.10 -35.72 6.26
CA GLY A 155 -9.09 -36.33 7.58
C GLY A 155 -7.91 -35.98 8.48
N PHE A 156 -7.12 -34.94 8.12
CA PHE A 156 -6.04 -34.47 8.97
C PHE A 156 -6.55 -33.44 9.96
N GLU A 157 -6.65 -33.82 11.22
CA GLU A 157 -7.03 -32.95 12.33
C GLU A 157 -5.78 -32.18 12.83
N TYR A 158 -5.85 -30.88 12.88
CA TYR A 158 -4.79 -30.01 13.39
C TYR A 158 -5.36 -28.96 14.34
N GLU A 159 -4.91 -29.01 15.58
CA GLU A 159 -5.26 -28.00 16.56
C GLU A 159 -4.52 -26.69 16.28
N LYS A 160 -5.30 -25.67 15.95
CA LYS A 160 -4.76 -24.33 15.66
C LYS A 160 -4.29 -23.68 16.95
N TRP A 161 -3.08 -23.08 16.92
CA TRP A 161 -2.59 -22.29 18.03
C TRP A 161 -3.44 -21.02 18.23
N ASP A 162 -3.73 -20.71 19.48
CA ASP A 162 -4.29 -19.43 19.88
C ASP A 162 -3.20 -18.34 19.85
N ASP A 163 -3.60 -17.08 20.01
CA ASP A 163 -2.66 -15.96 19.97
C ASP A 163 -1.67 -15.97 21.13
N LYS A 164 -2.06 -16.53 22.28
CA LYS A 164 -1.19 -16.68 23.46
C LYS A 164 -0.06 -17.68 23.18
N ARG A 165 -0.37 -18.84 22.59
CA ARG A 165 0.62 -19.86 22.24
C ARG A 165 1.60 -19.34 21.18
N ARG A 166 1.09 -18.60 20.17
CA ARG A 166 1.94 -17.95 19.16
C ARG A 166 2.94 -16.98 19.77
N VAL A 167 2.49 -16.18 20.73
CA VAL A 167 3.38 -15.25 21.46
C VAL A 167 4.40 -16.02 22.31
N ILE A 168 4.00 -17.09 22.98
CA ILE A 168 4.89 -17.92 23.79
C ILE A 168 5.99 -18.55 22.94
N VAL A 169 5.66 -19.08 21.76
CA VAL A 169 6.64 -19.67 20.83
C VAL A 169 7.50 -18.60 20.14
N GLY A 170 6.91 -17.47 19.72
CA GLY A 170 7.63 -16.42 19.01
C GLY A 170 8.62 -15.63 19.89
N THR A 171 8.38 -15.55 21.19
CA THR A 171 9.20 -14.75 22.12
C THR A 171 10.64 -15.24 22.23
N PRO A 172 10.94 -16.52 22.48
CA PRO A 172 12.33 -16.99 22.56
C PRO A 172 13.08 -16.83 21.22
N ILE A 173 12.40 -16.99 20.09
CA ILE A 173 12.97 -16.79 18.75
C ILE A 173 13.37 -15.31 18.58
N LEU A 174 12.45 -14.39 18.89
CA LEU A 174 12.74 -12.96 18.86
C LEU A 174 13.92 -12.60 19.78
N ASN A 175 13.93 -13.10 21.02
CA ASN A 175 14.98 -12.80 21.99
C ASN A 175 16.35 -13.29 21.50
N SER A 176 16.42 -14.46 20.89
CA SER A 176 17.63 -14.99 20.27
C SER A 176 18.12 -14.07 19.14
N ILE A 177 17.22 -13.63 18.26
CA ILE A 177 17.56 -12.71 17.17
C ILE A 177 18.09 -11.37 17.72
N LEU A 178 17.40 -10.77 18.68
CA LEU A 178 17.84 -9.50 19.29
C LEU A 178 19.19 -9.60 19.97
N ARG A 179 19.49 -10.74 20.62
CA ARG A 179 20.72 -10.95 21.38
C ARG A 179 21.95 -11.09 20.50
N VAL A 180 21.87 -11.82 19.39
CA VAL A 180 23.07 -12.22 18.63
C VAL A 180 23.16 -11.66 17.22
N SER A 181 22.07 -11.13 16.63
CA SER A 181 22.12 -10.69 15.24
C SER A 181 22.85 -9.38 15.01
N GLY A 182 22.86 -8.47 15.99
CA GLY A 182 23.41 -7.12 15.81
C GLY A 182 22.69 -6.29 14.72
N ILE A 183 21.48 -6.70 14.30
CA ILE A 183 20.74 -6.05 13.21
C ILE A 183 19.58 -5.21 13.74
N PHE A 184 18.88 -5.71 14.76
CA PHE A 184 17.61 -5.14 15.22
C PHE A 184 17.74 -4.48 16.59
N ASP A 185 16.90 -3.45 16.79
CA ASP A 185 16.74 -2.74 18.05
C ASP A 185 15.26 -2.60 18.41
N VAL A 186 14.98 -2.42 19.70
CA VAL A 186 13.62 -2.19 20.22
C VAL A 186 13.58 -0.84 20.90
N TRP A 187 12.71 0.05 20.40
CA TRP A 187 12.48 1.35 21.02
C TRP A 187 11.05 1.51 21.51
N GLN A 188 10.87 2.42 22.42
CA GLN A 188 9.56 2.83 22.92
C GLN A 188 9.09 4.10 22.22
N THR A 189 7.80 4.13 21.88
CA THR A 189 7.12 5.32 21.36
C THR A 189 5.79 5.51 22.10
N THR A 190 5.44 6.75 22.41
CA THR A 190 4.14 7.06 23.03
C THR A 190 3.20 7.61 21.99
N ILE A 191 2.05 6.96 21.80
CA ILE A 191 0.99 7.38 20.91
C ILE A 191 -0.31 7.45 21.73
N LYS A 192 -0.95 8.63 21.77
CA LYS A 192 -2.22 8.85 22.49
C LYS A 192 -2.17 8.26 23.91
N ASN A 193 -1.17 8.64 24.70
CA ASN A 193 -0.93 8.19 26.09
C ASN A 193 -0.71 6.68 26.28
N ARG A 194 -0.42 5.94 25.22
CA ARG A 194 -0.04 4.52 25.31
C ARG A 194 1.40 4.34 24.86
N THR A 195 2.22 3.73 25.71
CA THR A 195 3.59 3.37 25.38
C THR A 195 3.59 2.07 24.59
N LEU A 196 4.12 2.12 23.37
CA LEU A 196 4.25 0.98 22.48
C LEU A 196 5.72 0.68 22.23
N LYS A 197 6.10 -0.60 22.29
CA LYS A 197 7.42 -1.06 21.86
C LYS A 197 7.38 -1.39 20.38
N LYS A 198 8.32 -0.86 19.60
CA LYS A 198 8.49 -1.10 18.17
C LYS A 198 9.85 -1.66 17.86
N ILE A 199 9.93 -2.41 16.75
CA ILE A 199 11.18 -2.98 16.24
C ILE A 199 11.72 -2.07 15.14
N GLY A 200 13.04 -1.91 15.12
CA GLY A 200 13.74 -1.26 14.05
C GLY A 200 15.11 -1.85 13.80
N LEU A 201 15.82 -1.25 12.87
CA LEU A 201 17.19 -1.63 12.56
C LEU A 201 18.16 -0.79 13.37
N LEU A 202 19.25 -1.40 13.78
CA LEU A 202 20.41 -0.66 14.23
C LEU A 202 20.94 0.24 13.12
N PRO A 203 21.57 1.39 13.42
CA PRO A 203 22.02 2.34 12.41
C PRO A 203 22.91 1.73 11.34
N GLU A 204 23.86 0.88 11.72
CA GLU A 204 24.77 0.21 10.79
C GLU A 204 24.05 -0.75 9.85
N ALA A 205 23.11 -1.54 10.35
CA ALA A 205 22.29 -2.43 9.53
C ALA A 205 21.37 -1.64 8.58
N SER A 206 20.87 -0.49 9.05
CA SER A 206 20.06 0.42 8.24
C SER A 206 20.87 1.04 7.09
N LEU A 207 22.12 1.45 7.35
CA LEU A 207 23.04 1.96 6.34
C LEU A 207 23.36 0.89 5.29
N ARG A 208 23.72 -0.30 5.71
CA ARG A 208 24.02 -1.44 4.81
C ARG A 208 22.83 -1.78 3.90
N LEU A 209 21.60 -1.73 4.42
CA LEU A 209 20.40 -1.96 3.60
C LEU A 209 20.09 -0.80 2.63
N SER A 210 20.46 0.44 2.94
CA SER A 210 20.26 1.59 2.05
C SER A 210 21.21 1.61 0.86
N GLU A 211 22.30 0.88 0.92
CA GLU A 211 23.25 0.70 -0.18
C GLU A 211 22.80 -0.38 -1.17
N LEU A 212 21.69 -1.07 -0.86
CA LEU A 212 21.13 -2.13 -1.67
C LEU A 212 20.10 -1.55 -2.65
N ASP A 213 20.22 -1.84 -3.94
CA ASP A 213 19.27 -1.41 -4.97
C ASP A 213 17.84 -1.90 -4.68
N PHE A 214 16.89 -0.97 -4.72
CA PHE A 214 15.48 -1.27 -4.54
C PHE A 214 14.90 -1.78 -5.86
N ASP A 215 14.42 -3.02 -5.88
CA ASP A 215 13.74 -3.57 -7.04
C ASP A 215 12.33 -2.97 -7.18
N GLU A 216 12.10 -2.17 -8.20
CA GLU A 216 10.84 -1.48 -8.50
C GLU A 216 9.63 -2.43 -8.63
N SER A 217 9.88 -3.73 -8.88
CA SER A 217 8.84 -4.75 -9.06
C SER A 217 7.95 -5.01 -7.83
N TRP A 218 8.32 -4.50 -6.65
CA TRP A 218 7.62 -4.78 -5.39
C TRP A 218 6.43 -3.85 -5.11
N SER A 219 6.37 -2.70 -5.78
CA SER A 219 5.37 -1.66 -5.55
C SER A 219 4.21 -1.67 -6.55
N SER A 220 4.27 -2.49 -7.59
CA SER A 220 3.24 -2.49 -8.64
C SER A 220 1.91 -3.08 -8.14
N PRO A 221 0.81 -2.33 -8.17
CA PRO A 221 -0.50 -2.82 -7.78
C PRO A 221 -1.00 -3.92 -8.72
N LEU A 222 -1.69 -4.92 -8.17
CA LEU A 222 -2.34 -5.97 -8.95
C LEU A 222 -3.56 -5.42 -9.70
N PHE A 223 -4.34 -4.58 -9.01
CA PHE A 223 -5.60 -4.07 -9.55
C PHE A 223 -5.40 -2.74 -10.25
N ALA A 224 -5.81 -2.67 -11.53
CA ALA A 224 -5.79 -1.47 -12.35
C ALA A 224 -7.21 -0.97 -12.63
N PRO A 225 -7.39 0.30 -13.06
CA PRO A 225 -8.64 0.81 -13.60
C PRO A 225 -9.13 -0.03 -14.79
N MET A 226 -10.43 -0.12 -15.00
CA MET A 226 -11.05 -0.87 -16.08
C MET A 226 -11.36 0.04 -17.27
N THR A 227 -11.15 -0.45 -18.48
CA THR A 227 -11.50 0.28 -19.71
C THR A 227 -12.93 0.01 -20.20
N VAL A 228 -13.61 -0.91 -19.53
CA VAL A 228 -15.03 -1.20 -19.71
C VAL A 228 -15.77 -1.07 -18.37
N LYS A 229 -17.09 -0.93 -18.46
CA LYS A 229 -17.94 -0.77 -17.29
C LYS A 229 -17.81 -1.98 -16.33
N PRO A 230 -17.52 -1.76 -15.03
CA PRO A 230 -17.45 -2.82 -14.03
C PRO A 230 -18.76 -3.59 -13.93
N LYS A 231 -18.69 -4.88 -13.57
CA LYS A 231 -19.86 -5.66 -13.20
C LYS A 231 -20.46 -5.12 -11.91
N ASP A 232 -21.78 -5.10 -11.83
CA ASP A 232 -22.48 -4.75 -10.61
C ASP A 232 -22.23 -5.76 -9.50
N TRP A 233 -22.16 -5.26 -8.29
CA TRP A 233 -22.18 -6.11 -7.11
C TRP A 233 -23.57 -6.72 -6.94
N THR A 234 -23.64 -8.04 -6.96
CA THR A 234 -24.88 -8.82 -6.80
C THR A 234 -24.82 -9.78 -5.62
N SER A 235 -23.63 -9.97 -5.02
CA SER A 235 -23.40 -10.75 -3.82
C SER A 235 -22.15 -10.27 -3.09
N PHE A 236 -21.79 -10.91 -1.97
CA PHE A 236 -20.57 -10.59 -1.22
C PHE A 236 -19.28 -10.75 -2.03
N ASP A 237 -19.25 -11.67 -2.98
CA ASP A 237 -18.07 -12.04 -3.77
C ASP A 237 -18.26 -12.00 -5.29
N THR A 238 -19.37 -11.44 -5.77
CA THR A 238 -19.67 -11.30 -7.19
C THR A 238 -19.89 -9.84 -7.56
N GLY A 239 -19.00 -9.30 -8.36
CA GLY A 239 -19.04 -7.92 -8.86
C GLY A 239 -17.66 -7.45 -9.30
N CYS A 240 -17.57 -6.20 -9.76
CA CYS A 240 -16.34 -5.51 -10.06
C CYS A 240 -15.70 -5.94 -11.39
N TYR A 241 -14.64 -6.76 -11.39
CA TYR A 241 -13.91 -7.19 -12.58
C TYR A 241 -14.68 -8.22 -13.41
N ILE A 242 -14.34 -8.33 -14.72
CA ILE A 242 -15.03 -9.20 -15.66
C ILE A 242 -14.50 -10.63 -15.59
N ASP A 243 -13.15 -10.78 -15.48
CA ASP A 243 -12.52 -12.09 -15.33
C ASP A 243 -12.89 -12.70 -13.97
N GLU A 244 -13.39 -13.92 -14.01
CA GLU A 244 -13.90 -14.60 -12.80
C GLU A 244 -12.80 -14.83 -11.78
N ALA A 245 -11.60 -15.21 -12.22
CA ALA A 245 -10.46 -15.46 -11.33
C ALA A 245 -9.97 -14.18 -10.63
N LEU A 246 -10.04 -13.04 -11.32
CA LEU A 246 -9.71 -11.74 -10.75
C LEU A 246 -10.82 -11.24 -9.82
N SER A 247 -12.08 -11.36 -10.24
CA SER A 247 -13.26 -10.97 -9.47
C SER A 247 -13.32 -11.72 -8.13
N GLN A 248 -13.03 -13.02 -8.11
CA GLN A 248 -12.99 -13.81 -6.87
C GLN A 248 -11.94 -13.35 -5.85
N GLN A 249 -10.90 -12.62 -6.28
CA GLN A 249 -9.89 -12.06 -5.38
C GLN A 249 -10.37 -10.77 -4.68
N VAL A 250 -11.44 -10.17 -5.18
CA VAL A 250 -12.06 -8.98 -4.61
C VAL A 250 -13.33 -9.36 -3.86
N LYS A 251 -13.59 -8.68 -2.77
CA LYS A 251 -14.81 -8.88 -1.98
C LYS A 251 -15.53 -7.53 -1.80
N LEU A 252 -16.85 -7.60 -1.68
CA LEU A 252 -17.70 -6.41 -1.47
C LEU A 252 -17.20 -5.57 -0.28
N VAL A 253 -16.70 -6.21 0.77
CA VAL A 253 -16.10 -5.51 1.91
C VAL A 253 -14.62 -5.83 2.00
N LYS A 254 -13.79 -4.78 2.00
CA LYS A 254 -12.33 -4.88 2.02
C LYS A 254 -11.81 -5.44 3.35
N GLY A 255 -10.91 -6.39 3.26
CA GLY A 255 -10.21 -6.97 4.41
C GLY A 255 -10.83 -8.25 4.93
N TYR A 256 -10.54 -8.58 6.20
CA TYR A 256 -11.12 -9.76 6.84
C TYR A 256 -12.54 -9.44 7.32
N VAL A 257 -13.48 -10.27 6.89
CA VAL A 257 -14.88 -10.23 7.34
C VAL A 257 -15.20 -11.56 8.00
N ALA A 258 -15.75 -11.51 9.20
CA ALA A 258 -16.15 -12.72 9.92
C ALA A 258 -17.34 -13.41 9.23
N ASN A 259 -17.42 -14.74 9.29
CA ASN A 259 -18.49 -15.51 8.62
C ASN A 259 -19.90 -15.06 9.03
N ALA A 260 -20.10 -14.63 10.27
CA ALA A 260 -21.38 -14.11 10.73
C ALA A 260 -21.78 -12.82 9.98
N HIS A 261 -20.81 -11.92 9.71
CA HIS A 261 -21.05 -10.70 8.93
C HIS A 261 -21.30 -11.01 7.45
N ILE A 262 -20.59 -12.01 6.87
CA ILE A 262 -20.84 -12.44 5.49
C ILE A 262 -22.29 -12.92 5.36
N LYS A 263 -22.76 -13.80 6.28
CA LYS A 263 -24.14 -14.28 6.29
C LYS A 263 -25.15 -13.14 6.47
N ALA A 264 -24.83 -12.14 7.30
CA ALA A 264 -25.70 -10.98 7.46
C ALA A 264 -25.79 -10.13 6.17
N ILE A 265 -24.69 -9.99 5.44
CA ILE A 265 -24.65 -9.30 4.14
C ILE A 265 -25.46 -10.11 3.09
N GLU A 266 -25.26 -11.42 3.02
CA GLU A 266 -26.01 -12.30 2.12
C GLU A 266 -27.51 -12.24 2.41
N HIS A 267 -27.90 -12.31 3.68
CA HIS A 267 -29.29 -12.12 4.09
C HIS A 267 -29.81 -10.71 3.74
N GLY A 268 -28.96 -9.68 3.82
CA GLY A 268 -29.29 -8.33 3.39
C GLY A 268 -29.60 -8.22 1.90
N PHE A 269 -28.86 -8.97 1.06
CA PHE A 269 -29.17 -9.10 -0.37
C PHE A 269 -30.52 -9.80 -0.59
N GLU A 270 -30.76 -10.94 0.08
CA GLU A 270 -32.02 -11.70 -0.04
C GLU A 270 -33.25 -10.86 0.36
N LYS A 271 -33.12 -10.06 1.40
CA LYS A 271 -34.20 -9.18 1.91
C LYS A 271 -34.28 -7.82 1.19
N GLY A 272 -33.31 -7.48 0.34
CA GLY A 272 -33.21 -6.16 -0.28
C GLY A 272 -32.88 -5.01 0.69
N SER A 273 -32.56 -5.31 1.95
CA SER A 273 -32.34 -4.28 2.98
C SER A 273 -31.08 -3.43 2.75
N ILE A 274 -30.08 -3.99 2.06
CA ILE A 274 -28.82 -3.28 1.70
C ILE A 274 -28.83 -2.73 0.27
N GLN A 275 -29.92 -2.95 -0.49
CA GLN A 275 -30.01 -2.58 -1.90
C GLN A 275 -29.68 -1.10 -2.16
N PRO A 276 -30.16 -0.11 -1.39
CA PRO A 276 -29.79 1.29 -1.62
C PRO A 276 -28.29 1.56 -1.53
N SER A 277 -27.57 0.86 -0.63
CA SER A 277 -26.11 0.97 -0.50
C SER A 277 -25.39 0.32 -1.68
N ILE A 278 -25.90 -0.81 -2.17
CA ILE A 278 -25.38 -1.51 -3.34
C ILE A 278 -25.61 -0.69 -4.62
N ASP A 279 -26.81 -0.10 -4.76
CA ASP A 279 -27.11 0.76 -5.90
C ASP A 279 -26.21 2.00 -5.94
N ALA A 280 -25.97 2.63 -4.78
CA ALA A 280 -25.02 3.72 -4.66
C ALA A 280 -23.60 3.31 -5.04
N LEU A 281 -23.11 2.15 -4.56
CA LEU A 281 -21.80 1.61 -4.91
C LEU A 281 -21.70 1.35 -6.42
N ASN A 282 -22.71 0.70 -6.99
CA ASN A 282 -22.78 0.40 -8.41
C ASN A 282 -22.86 1.67 -9.28
N ALA A 283 -23.57 2.70 -8.83
CA ALA A 283 -23.63 3.99 -9.49
C ALA A 283 -22.24 4.67 -9.52
N VAL A 284 -21.52 4.66 -8.41
CA VAL A 284 -20.16 5.23 -8.32
C VAL A 284 -19.20 4.51 -9.27
N GLN A 285 -19.16 3.17 -9.25
CA GLN A 285 -18.22 2.43 -10.10
C GLN A 285 -18.57 2.45 -11.59
N ARG A 286 -19.83 2.76 -11.96
CA ARG A 286 -20.28 2.92 -13.35
C ARG A 286 -19.98 4.31 -13.91
N THR A 287 -19.54 5.24 -13.10
CA THR A 287 -19.22 6.60 -13.53
C THR A 287 -17.98 6.58 -14.41
N PRO A 288 -18.09 6.96 -15.70
CA PRO A 288 -16.94 7.00 -16.60
C PRO A 288 -16.06 8.19 -16.28
N LEU A 289 -14.77 7.94 -16.22
CA LEU A 289 -13.71 8.92 -15.95
C LEU A 289 -12.79 9.00 -17.16
N LYS A 290 -12.11 10.13 -17.32
CA LYS A 290 -10.97 10.33 -18.21
C LYS A 290 -9.85 11.03 -17.46
N LEU A 291 -8.68 11.12 -18.06
CA LEU A 291 -7.59 11.93 -17.53
C LEU A 291 -7.53 13.28 -18.23
N ASN A 292 -7.19 14.31 -17.47
CA ASN A 292 -6.82 15.62 -17.98
C ASN A 292 -5.39 15.55 -18.52
N GLU A 293 -5.23 15.60 -19.82
CA GLU A 293 -3.95 15.48 -20.52
C GLU A 293 -2.94 16.50 -20.01
N THR A 294 -3.33 17.77 -19.93
CA THR A 294 -2.43 18.85 -19.48
C THR A 294 -1.96 18.66 -18.03
N ILE A 295 -2.83 18.11 -17.16
CA ILE A 295 -2.41 17.83 -15.78
C ILE A 295 -1.44 16.66 -15.73
N VAL A 296 -1.66 15.60 -16.53
CA VAL A 296 -0.71 14.49 -16.66
C VAL A 296 0.65 14.99 -17.14
N GLU A 297 0.68 15.85 -18.17
CA GLU A 297 1.90 16.47 -18.67
C GLU A 297 2.57 17.39 -17.63
N ALA A 298 1.79 18.18 -16.89
CA ALA A 298 2.31 19.03 -15.82
C ALA A 298 2.96 18.24 -14.69
N VAL A 299 2.33 17.13 -14.29
CA VAL A 299 2.89 16.20 -13.29
C VAL A 299 4.17 15.56 -13.81
N GLU A 300 4.20 15.10 -15.05
CA GLU A 300 5.41 14.53 -15.67
C GLU A 300 6.52 15.59 -15.78
N TRP A 301 6.18 16.81 -16.22
CA TRP A 301 7.14 17.90 -16.31
C TRP A 301 7.75 18.25 -14.94
N CYS A 302 6.92 18.36 -13.91
CA CYS A 302 7.39 18.59 -12.54
C CYS A 302 8.29 17.45 -12.05
N TRP A 303 7.93 16.20 -12.36
CA TRP A 303 8.72 15.04 -11.99
C TRP A 303 10.08 15.00 -12.70
N VAL A 304 10.11 15.23 -14.00
CA VAL A 304 11.35 15.20 -14.80
C VAL A 304 12.31 16.33 -14.37
N ASN A 305 11.77 17.51 -14.07
CA ASN A 305 12.56 18.69 -13.68
C ASN A 305 12.77 18.81 -12.17
N ASP A 306 12.45 17.76 -11.40
CA ASP A 306 12.58 17.71 -9.93
C ASP A 306 11.99 18.93 -9.22
N LYS A 307 10.82 19.40 -9.67
CA LYS A 307 10.12 20.53 -9.07
C LYS A 307 9.50 20.12 -7.73
N SER A 308 9.95 20.75 -6.65
CA SER A 308 9.45 20.49 -5.32
C SER A 308 8.25 21.37 -4.97
N MET A 309 7.14 20.78 -4.51
CA MET A 309 5.99 21.51 -4.01
C MET A 309 5.15 20.65 -3.06
N GLY A 310 4.77 21.18 -1.93
CA GLY A 310 3.90 20.50 -0.98
C GLY A 310 4.33 19.06 -0.65
N LYS A 311 3.46 18.08 -0.97
CA LYS A 311 3.72 16.63 -0.81
C LYS A 311 4.13 15.95 -2.12
N PHE A 312 4.43 16.70 -3.16
CA PHE A 312 4.87 16.13 -4.43
C PHE A 312 6.18 15.35 -4.24
N PRO A 313 6.33 14.14 -4.80
CA PRO A 313 7.54 13.35 -4.63
C PRO A 313 8.78 14.04 -5.20
N THR A 314 9.88 13.96 -4.49
CA THR A 314 11.17 14.45 -4.96
C THR A 314 12.05 13.32 -5.51
N ARG A 315 12.93 13.65 -6.47
CA ARG A 315 13.97 12.75 -6.97
C ARG A 315 15.29 12.91 -6.22
N ALA A 316 15.48 14.06 -5.58
CA ALA A 316 16.70 14.34 -4.84
C ALA A 316 16.77 13.55 -3.53
N TYR A 317 17.91 12.91 -3.30
CA TYR A 317 18.20 12.30 -2.00
C TYR A 317 18.72 13.35 -1.03
N ILE A 318 18.46 13.11 0.24
CA ILE A 318 19.11 13.87 1.31
C ILE A 318 20.55 13.37 1.42
N GLU A 319 21.51 14.28 1.25
CA GLU A 319 22.93 13.96 1.38
C GLU A 319 23.25 13.41 2.76
N LYS A 320 24.09 12.38 2.78
CA LYS A 320 24.64 11.86 4.04
C LYS A 320 25.64 12.90 4.56
N PRO A 321 25.61 13.26 5.83
CA PRO A 321 26.64 14.11 6.38
C PRO A 321 28.01 13.44 6.25
N ASP A 322 29.04 14.26 6.07
CA ASP A 322 30.42 13.79 6.02
C ASP A 322 30.74 12.93 7.24
N LYS A 323 31.67 12.00 7.05
CA LYS A 323 32.19 11.23 8.17
C LYS A 323 32.81 12.21 9.18
N VAL A 324 32.38 12.10 10.41
CA VAL A 324 32.95 12.90 11.50
C VAL A 324 34.35 12.38 11.77
N ASP A 325 35.35 13.23 11.52
CA ASP A 325 36.73 12.93 11.94
C ASP A 325 36.75 12.74 13.47
N ASP A 326 37.49 11.75 13.95
CA ASP A 326 37.58 11.39 15.37
C ASP A 326 36.23 10.99 16.03
N PHE A 327 35.37 10.26 15.30
CA PHE A 327 34.11 9.75 15.88
C PHE A 327 34.33 9.02 17.22
N ASP A 328 35.47 8.33 17.38
CA ASP A 328 35.78 7.56 18.60
C ASP A 328 36.07 8.43 19.80
N SER A 329 36.51 9.69 19.62
CA SER A 329 36.78 10.66 20.70
C SER A 329 35.50 11.34 21.23
N LEU A 330 34.36 11.20 20.57
CA LEU A 330 33.09 11.81 20.97
C LEU A 330 32.47 11.15 22.17
N THR A 331 31.70 11.92 22.95
CA THR A 331 30.90 11.39 24.06
C THR A 331 29.78 10.45 23.52
N ASP A 332 29.30 9.55 24.40
CA ASP A 332 28.22 8.61 24.02
C ASP A 332 26.95 9.34 23.61
N GLU A 333 26.63 10.49 24.19
CA GLU A 333 25.48 11.31 23.76
C GLU A 333 25.67 11.90 22.38
N GLN A 334 26.86 12.41 22.06
CA GLN A 334 27.21 12.94 20.74
C GLN A 334 27.16 11.82 19.67
N LYS A 335 27.77 10.66 19.96
CA LYS A 335 27.70 9.46 19.11
C LYS A 335 26.26 9.05 18.84
N LYS A 336 25.42 9.02 19.89
CA LYS A 336 23.99 8.70 19.78
C LYS A 336 23.22 9.72 18.93
N GLY A 337 23.51 11.01 19.07
CA GLY A 337 22.93 12.08 18.25
C GLY A 337 23.26 11.94 16.76
N ILE A 338 24.53 11.69 16.43
CA ILE A 338 24.99 11.49 15.04
C ILE A 338 24.35 10.22 14.45
N ARG A 339 24.36 9.10 15.18
CA ARG A 339 23.71 7.87 14.74
C ARG A 339 22.21 8.06 14.47
N LEU A 340 21.51 8.80 15.32
CA LEU A 340 20.10 9.11 15.15
C LEU A 340 19.86 9.97 13.91
N LYS A 341 20.68 11.01 13.67
CA LYS A 341 20.61 11.87 12.48
C LYS A 341 20.80 11.06 11.22
N ASN A 342 21.84 10.21 11.16
CA ASN A 342 22.14 9.35 10.01
C ASN A 342 21.00 8.34 9.76
N LYS A 343 20.45 7.72 10.82
CA LYS A 343 19.29 6.84 10.73
C LYS A 343 18.08 7.55 10.12
N ASN A 344 17.79 8.78 10.53
CA ASN A 344 16.68 9.56 10.01
C ASN A 344 16.87 9.87 8.51
N ILE A 345 18.08 10.19 8.06
CA ILE A 345 18.40 10.42 6.66
C ILE A 345 18.17 9.14 5.84
N VAL A 346 18.67 8.00 6.31
CA VAL A 346 18.44 6.70 5.65
C VAL A 346 16.96 6.36 5.54
N VAL A 347 16.18 6.58 6.61
CA VAL A 347 14.73 6.35 6.58
C VAL A 347 14.02 7.27 5.57
N LYS A 348 14.40 8.54 5.54
CA LYS A 348 13.83 9.51 4.58
C LYS A 348 14.19 9.13 3.14
N ASN A 349 15.45 8.78 2.86
CA ASN A 349 15.87 8.37 1.52
C ASN A 349 15.13 7.10 1.05
N ARG A 350 14.84 6.15 1.93
CA ARG A 350 13.98 5.00 1.60
C ARG A 350 12.53 5.40 1.29
N GLN A 351 12.00 6.40 1.99
CA GLN A 351 10.68 6.93 1.66
C GLN A 351 10.69 7.57 0.27
N ILE A 352 11.76 8.29 -0.09
CA ILE A 352 11.97 8.85 -1.42
C ILE A 352 12.01 7.74 -2.47
N ASP A 353 12.77 6.65 -2.25
CA ASP A 353 12.80 5.50 -3.17
C ASP A 353 11.42 4.90 -3.40
N GLY A 354 10.68 4.67 -2.32
CA GLY A 354 9.31 4.16 -2.41
C GLY A 354 8.39 5.11 -3.20
N GLN A 355 8.50 6.41 -2.97
CA GLN A 355 7.71 7.43 -3.69
C GLN A 355 8.09 7.51 -5.16
N ARG A 356 9.38 7.39 -5.49
CA ARG A 356 9.88 7.37 -6.88
C ARG A 356 9.31 6.21 -7.66
N SER A 357 9.40 5.00 -7.11
CA SER A 357 8.85 3.81 -7.74
C SER A 357 7.34 3.92 -7.98
N VAL A 358 6.62 4.47 -7.00
CA VAL A 358 5.17 4.69 -7.12
C VAL A 358 4.86 5.74 -8.18
N MET A 359 5.60 6.85 -8.26
CA MET A 359 5.39 7.90 -9.26
C MET A 359 5.61 7.39 -10.69
N VAL A 360 6.69 6.64 -10.91
CA VAL A 360 6.97 6.02 -12.23
C VAL A 360 5.83 5.09 -12.64
N GLN A 361 5.33 4.28 -11.70
CA GLN A 361 4.20 3.40 -11.96
C GLN A 361 2.90 4.18 -12.24
N ASP A 362 2.62 5.23 -11.47
CA ASP A 362 1.42 6.04 -11.65
C ASP A 362 1.44 6.75 -13.03
N LEU A 363 2.58 7.31 -13.45
CA LEU A 363 2.73 7.92 -14.79
C LEU A 363 2.60 6.89 -15.91
N LYS A 364 3.11 5.65 -15.72
CA LYS A 364 2.91 4.56 -16.69
C LYS A 364 1.43 4.24 -16.87
N VAL A 365 0.71 4.08 -15.74
CA VAL A 365 -0.74 3.80 -15.77
C VAL A 365 -1.52 4.98 -16.37
N ALA A 366 -1.15 6.22 -16.04
CA ALA A 366 -1.78 7.40 -16.61
C ALA A 366 -1.64 7.43 -18.14
N LYS A 367 -0.42 7.21 -18.66
CA LYS A 367 -0.16 7.17 -20.12
C LYS A 367 -0.94 6.06 -20.82
N GLU A 368 -1.04 4.89 -20.21
CA GLU A 368 -1.86 3.81 -20.73
C GLU A 368 -3.34 4.20 -20.78
N LEU A 369 -3.87 4.83 -19.73
CA LEU A 369 -5.28 5.21 -19.66
C LEU A 369 -5.63 6.37 -20.61
N MET A 370 -4.68 7.24 -20.96
CA MET A 370 -4.88 8.30 -21.96
C MET A 370 -5.11 7.77 -23.38
N GLU A 371 -4.79 6.50 -23.65
CA GLU A 371 -5.12 5.85 -24.93
C GLU A 371 -6.63 5.53 -25.09
N TYR A 372 -7.42 5.74 -24.03
CA TYR A 372 -8.85 5.43 -23.99
C TYR A 372 -9.68 6.69 -23.71
N ASP A 373 -10.79 6.84 -24.43
CA ASP A 373 -11.72 7.96 -24.24
C ASP A 373 -12.31 8.00 -22.83
N GLN A 374 -12.43 6.83 -22.21
CA GLN A 374 -12.95 6.68 -20.84
C GLN A 374 -12.49 5.39 -20.19
N PHE A 375 -12.46 5.42 -18.86
CA PHE A 375 -12.18 4.26 -18.01
C PHE A 375 -13.04 4.32 -16.75
N TYR A 376 -12.98 3.27 -15.94
CA TYR A 376 -13.79 3.11 -14.74
C TYR A 376 -12.94 2.67 -13.56
N LEU A 377 -13.36 3.08 -12.37
CA LEU A 377 -12.78 2.62 -11.14
C LEU A 377 -13.73 1.67 -10.44
N PRO A 378 -13.43 0.35 -10.40
CA PRO A 378 -14.18 -0.55 -9.53
C PRO A 378 -14.02 -0.16 -8.06
N HIS A 379 -15.11 -0.29 -7.29
CA HIS A 379 -15.18 0.11 -5.90
C HIS A 379 -15.69 -1.01 -5.00
N ASN A 380 -15.33 -0.94 -3.72
CA ASN A 380 -15.90 -1.77 -2.67
C ASN A 380 -16.06 -0.99 -1.37
N PHE A 381 -16.70 -1.60 -0.36
CA PHE A 381 -16.82 -1.02 0.96
C PHE A 381 -15.61 -1.34 1.84
N CYS A 382 -15.28 -0.45 2.78
CA CYS A 382 -14.48 -0.83 3.94
C CYS A 382 -15.40 -1.33 5.08
N HIS A 383 -14.80 -1.85 6.14
CA HIS A 383 -15.51 -2.34 7.33
C HIS A 383 -16.38 -1.27 8.05
N ARG A 384 -16.22 0.01 7.71
CA ARG A 384 -17.02 1.13 8.23
C ARG A 384 -18.11 1.59 7.28
N GLY A 385 -18.38 0.85 6.20
CA GLY A 385 -19.39 1.18 5.21
C GLY A 385 -19.03 2.32 4.24
N ARG A 386 -17.76 2.79 4.26
CA ARG A 386 -17.31 3.81 3.28
C ARG A 386 -16.88 3.14 1.97
N ILE A 387 -17.17 3.79 0.84
CA ILE A 387 -16.82 3.37 -0.50
C ILE A 387 -15.38 3.77 -0.81
N TYR A 388 -14.60 2.84 -1.35
CA TYR A 388 -13.22 3.05 -1.79
C TYR A 388 -12.95 2.42 -3.15
N PRO A 389 -12.18 3.10 -4.02
CA PRO A 389 -11.71 2.48 -5.26
C PRO A 389 -10.75 1.32 -4.93
N ILE A 390 -10.85 0.26 -5.72
CA ILE A 390 -10.00 -0.93 -5.60
C ILE A 390 -8.64 -0.70 -6.23
N PRO A 391 -8.53 -0.08 -7.43
CA PRO A 391 -7.26 0.24 -8.06
C PRO A 391 -6.40 1.17 -7.21
N HIS A 392 -5.09 0.94 -7.25
CA HIS A 392 -4.14 1.83 -6.59
C HIS A 392 -4.13 3.22 -7.25
N PHE A 393 -4.10 3.27 -8.59
CA PHE A 393 -4.24 4.51 -9.35
C PHE A 393 -5.70 4.97 -9.32
N SER A 394 -5.99 5.99 -8.52
CA SER A 394 -7.35 6.47 -8.29
C SER A 394 -7.38 7.89 -7.74
N HIS A 395 -8.54 8.52 -7.83
CA HIS A 395 -8.79 9.88 -7.29
C HIS A 395 -8.73 9.98 -5.76
N HIS A 396 -8.55 8.87 -5.05
CA HIS A 396 -8.32 8.85 -3.58
C HIS A 396 -6.84 8.93 -3.19
N ARG A 397 -5.96 9.10 -4.18
CA ARG A 397 -4.53 9.27 -3.99
C ARG A 397 -4.17 10.72 -3.65
N ASP A 398 -2.85 10.97 -3.59
CA ASP A 398 -2.32 12.31 -3.36
C ASP A 398 -2.84 13.32 -4.39
N GLU A 399 -2.74 14.60 -4.05
CA GLU A 399 -3.35 15.70 -4.77
C GLU A 399 -3.01 15.70 -6.27
N HIS A 400 -1.75 15.51 -6.63
CA HIS A 400 -1.29 15.49 -8.03
C HIS A 400 -1.90 14.34 -8.85
N ILE A 401 -2.18 13.19 -8.23
CA ILE A 401 -2.88 12.09 -8.89
C ILE A 401 -4.38 12.38 -8.97
N LYS A 402 -4.97 12.88 -7.85
CA LYS A 402 -6.39 13.27 -7.83
C LYS A 402 -6.73 14.28 -8.92
N ALA A 403 -5.87 15.26 -9.14
CA ALA A 403 -6.07 16.32 -10.11
C ALA A 403 -6.08 15.86 -11.58
N MET A 404 -5.52 14.68 -11.87
CA MET A 404 -5.56 14.11 -13.22
C MET A 404 -6.96 13.65 -13.64
N PHE A 405 -7.86 13.36 -12.70
CA PHE A 405 -9.16 12.74 -12.99
C PHE A 405 -10.20 13.76 -13.34
N GLU A 406 -10.93 13.49 -14.43
CA GLU A 406 -12.12 14.22 -14.85
C GLU A 406 -13.27 13.25 -15.13
N PHE A 407 -14.50 13.74 -15.08
CA PHE A 407 -15.67 13.00 -15.58
C PHE A 407 -15.62 12.96 -17.11
N ALA A 408 -15.68 11.75 -17.69
CA ALA A 408 -15.68 11.59 -19.15
C ALA A 408 -16.95 12.16 -19.79
N ASN A 409 -18.09 12.07 -19.09
CA ASN A 409 -19.35 12.68 -19.50
C ASN A 409 -19.36 14.16 -19.10
N GLU A 410 -18.68 15.00 -19.86
CA GLU A 410 -18.69 16.44 -19.64
C GLU A 410 -20.09 17.02 -19.65
N LYS A 411 -20.29 18.06 -18.87
CA LYS A 411 -21.55 18.82 -18.81
C LYS A 411 -21.34 20.22 -19.37
N LYS A 412 -22.37 20.74 -20.00
CA LYS A 412 -22.40 22.11 -20.48
C LYS A 412 -22.22 23.07 -19.30
N VAL A 413 -21.36 24.06 -19.49
CA VAL A 413 -21.09 25.09 -18.50
C VAL A 413 -22.01 26.26 -18.74
N ASP A 414 -22.99 26.43 -17.87
CA ASP A 414 -23.82 27.64 -17.76
C ASP A 414 -23.25 28.59 -16.68
N ASP A 415 -23.85 29.74 -16.48
CA ASP A 415 -23.42 30.71 -15.46
C ASP A 415 -23.33 30.13 -14.05
N LYS A 416 -24.21 29.18 -13.70
CA LYS A 416 -24.17 28.52 -12.39
C LYS A 416 -23.00 27.55 -12.30
N ALA A 417 -22.73 26.81 -13.34
CA ALA A 417 -21.57 25.91 -13.39
C ALA A 417 -20.26 26.71 -13.38
N PHE A 418 -20.20 27.83 -14.11
CA PHE A 418 -19.04 28.71 -14.10
C PHE A 418 -18.80 29.33 -12.72
N TYR A 419 -19.85 29.75 -12.02
CA TYR A 419 -19.72 30.17 -10.63
C TYR A 419 -19.02 29.13 -9.77
N TRP A 420 -19.38 27.83 -9.89
CA TRP A 420 -18.75 26.78 -9.11
C TRP A 420 -17.32 26.47 -9.55
N ILE A 421 -16.99 26.62 -10.85
CA ILE A 421 -15.62 26.57 -11.35
C ILE A 421 -14.77 27.66 -10.70
N ALA A 422 -15.29 28.90 -10.65
CA ALA A 422 -14.60 30.02 -9.98
C ALA A 422 -14.40 29.75 -8.47
N ILE A 423 -15.41 29.22 -7.79
CA ILE A 423 -15.29 28.80 -6.38
C ILE A 423 -14.22 27.71 -6.22
N GLN A 424 -14.12 26.76 -7.17
CA GLN A 424 -13.07 25.71 -7.15
C GLN A 424 -11.68 26.32 -7.31
N VAL A 425 -11.50 27.29 -8.20
CA VAL A 425 -10.23 28.05 -8.32
C VAL A 425 -9.83 28.65 -6.97
N ALA A 426 -10.74 29.39 -6.33
CA ALA A 426 -10.49 30.02 -5.03
C ALA A 426 -10.16 28.99 -3.94
N ASN A 427 -10.90 27.86 -3.91
CA ASN A 427 -10.76 26.84 -2.89
C ASN A 427 -9.48 26.01 -3.03
N THR A 428 -9.03 25.77 -4.25
CA THR A 428 -7.81 24.99 -4.51
C THR A 428 -6.55 25.85 -4.44
N GLY A 429 -6.67 27.13 -4.80
CA GLY A 429 -5.60 28.12 -4.62
C GLY A 429 -5.36 28.44 -3.15
N ASP A 430 -6.41 28.72 -2.41
CA ASP A 430 -6.44 29.12 -0.99
C ASP A 430 -5.41 30.20 -0.60
N PHE A 431 -5.07 31.06 -1.56
CA PHE A 431 -4.19 32.20 -1.31
C PHE A 431 -4.88 33.12 -0.28
N ASP A 432 -4.11 33.58 0.71
CA ASP A 432 -4.60 34.39 1.84
C ASP A 432 -5.80 33.75 2.57
N LYS A 433 -5.88 32.43 2.57
CA LYS A 433 -6.96 31.65 3.17
C LYS A 433 -8.34 32.02 2.63
N VAL A 434 -8.42 32.33 1.34
CA VAL A 434 -9.65 32.71 0.66
C VAL A 434 -10.73 31.63 0.76
N SER A 435 -10.35 30.34 0.86
CA SER A 435 -11.27 29.22 1.05
C SER A 435 -12.09 29.29 2.37
N LYS A 436 -11.66 30.13 3.30
CA LYS A 436 -12.35 30.34 4.59
C LYS A 436 -13.29 31.55 4.59
N LYS A 437 -13.24 32.35 3.51
CA LYS A 437 -14.07 33.55 3.37
C LYS A 437 -15.47 33.19 2.83
N PRO A 438 -16.47 34.08 2.95
CA PRO A 438 -17.77 33.92 2.29
C PRO A 438 -17.65 33.70 0.78
N MET A 439 -18.66 33.07 0.18
CA MET A 439 -18.63 32.71 -1.26
C MET A 439 -18.43 33.94 -2.18
N LEU A 440 -19.08 35.05 -1.85
CA LEU A 440 -18.94 36.30 -2.63
C LEU A 440 -17.51 36.84 -2.59
N ASP A 441 -16.82 36.74 -1.47
CA ASP A 441 -15.44 37.18 -1.34
C ASP A 441 -14.48 36.26 -2.12
N ARG A 442 -14.81 34.96 -2.25
CA ARG A 442 -14.06 34.03 -3.12
C ARG A 442 -14.20 34.42 -4.58
N ILE A 443 -15.40 34.73 -5.04
CA ILE A 443 -15.65 35.19 -6.40
C ILE A 443 -14.92 36.50 -6.66
N LYS A 444 -15.00 37.46 -5.70
CA LYS A 444 -14.25 38.72 -5.80
C LYS A 444 -12.74 38.45 -5.97
N TRP A 445 -12.18 37.56 -5.15
CA TRP A 445 -10.76 37.22 -5.25
C TRP A 445 -10.41 36.66 -6.64
N VAL A 446 -11.26 35.76 -7.19
CA VAL A 446 -11.06 35.22 -8.54
C VAL A 446 -11.07 36.31 -9.60
N ASN A 447 -12.03 37.25 -9.52
CA ASN A 447 -12.12 38.39 -10.44
C ASN A 447 -10.90 39.33 -10.33
N ASP A 448 -10.46 39.62 -9.09
CA ASP A 448 -9.31 40.46 -8.82
C ASP A 448 -7.98 39.84 -9.29
N ASN A 449 -7.92 38.50 -9.46
CA ASN A 449 -6.75 37.72 -9.89
C ASN A 449 -6.95 37.06 -11.26
N ALA A 450 -7.95 37.46 -12.04
CA ALA A 450 -8.32 36.77 -13.29
C ALA A 450 -7.17 36.70 -14.31
N GLU A 451 -6.37 37.76 -14.45
CA GLU A 451 -5.21 37.80 -15.36
C GLU A 451 -4.21 36.68 -15.02
N MET A 452 -3.81 36.56 -13.75
CA MET A 452 -2.90 35.51 -13.31
C MET A 452 -3.47 34.12 -13.46
N ILE A 453 -4.78 33.94 -13.21
CA ILE A 453 -5.48 32.65 -13.40
C ILE A 453 -5.44 32.23 -14.86
N ILE A 454 -5.62 33.19 -15.78
CA ILE A 454 -5.54 32.98 -17.22
C ILE A 454 -4.09 32.64 -17.63
N GLU A 455 -3.10 33.37 -17.15
CA GLU A 455 -1.69 33.08 -17.43
C GLU A 455 -1.30 31.68 -16.97
N VAL A 456 -1.73 31.27 -15.76
CA VAL A 456 -1.51 29.91 -15.25
C VAL A 456 -2.12 28.87 -16.17
N ALA A 457 -3.32 29.09 -16.67
CA ALA A 457 -3.99 28.16 -17.57
C ALA A 457 -3.30 28.05 -18.94
N GLN A 458 -2.75 29.16 -19.46
CA GLN A 458 -2.09 29.22 -20.76
C GLN A 458 -0.66 28.67 -20.74
N ASP A 459 0.12 29.01 -19.72
CA ASP A 459 1.51 28.55 -19.57
C ASP A 459 1.85 28.20 -18.12
N TYR A 460 1.53 26.98 -17.75
CA TYR A 460 1.82 26.46 -16.42
C TYR A 460 3.33 26.32 -16.13
N LYS A 461 4.18 26.31 -17.16
CA LYS A 461 5.63 26.16 -16.97
C LYS A 461 6.27 27.47 -16.54
N SER A 462 5.92 28.57 -17.21
CA SER A 462 6.43 29.90 -16.86
C SER A 462 5.86 30.42 -15.53
N THR A 463 4.62 30.08 -15.21
CA THR A 463 3.90 30.48 -13.99
C THR A 463 4.07 29.53 -12.82
N PHE A 464 5.00 28.57 -12.90
CA PHE A 464 5.23 27.56 -11.87
C PHE A 464 5.41 28.15 -10.47
N ASP A 465 6.18 29.21 -10.34
CA ASP A 465 6.49 29.84 -9.05
C ASP A 465 5.26 30.47 -8.36
N TYR A 466 4.19 30.70 -9.12
CA TYR A 466 2.91 31.15 -8.58
C TYR A 466 2.02 29.97 -8.18
N TRP A 467 1.61 29.12 -9.13
CA TRP A 467 0.63 28.09 -8.86
C TRP A 467 1.16 26.97 -7.94
N SER A 468 2.46 26.74 -7.88
CA SER A 468 3.08 25.80 -6.95
C SER A 468 2.89 26.16 -5.46
N LYS A 469 2.54 27.42 -5.16
CA LYS A 469 2.24 27.90 -3.81
C LYS A 469 0.78 27.71 -3.40
N ALA A 470 -0.10 27.29 -4.30
CA ALA A 470 -1.48 26.96 -4.01
C ALA A 470 -1.59 25.83 -2.97
N ASP A 471 -2.66 25.79 -2.20
CA ASP A 471 -2.91 24.71 -1.24
C ASP A 471 -2.98 23.33 -1.92
N LYS A 472 -3.57 23.31 -3.13
CA LYS A 472 -3.67 22.13 -4.00
C LYS A 472 -3.22 22.47 -5.42
N PRO A 473 -1.90 22.49 -5.67
CA PRO A 473 -1.34 23.09 -6.89
C PRO A 473 -1.90 22.53 -8.19
N PHE A 474 -1.93 21.22 -8.37
CA PHE A 474 -2.43 20.61 -9.62
C PHE A 474 -3.95 20.72 -9.76
N SER A 475 -4.71 20.63 -8.66
CA SER A 475 -6.16 20.89 -8.70
C SER A 475 -6.48 22.35 -8.98
N PHE A 476 -5.62 23.28 -8.53
CA PHE A 476 -5.71 24.69 -8.87
C PHE A 476 -5.46 24.91 -10.36
N LEU A 477 -4.39 24.31 -10.91
CA LEU A 477 -4.09 24.36 -12.34
C LEU A 477 -5.26 23.83 -13.18
N ALA A 478 -5.84 22.68 -12.82
CA ALA A 478 -7.00 22.12 -13.51
C ALA A 478 -8.23 23.06 -13.45
N ALA A 479 -8.45 23.70 -12.30
CA ALA A 479 -9.53 24.67 -12.14
C ALA A 479 -9.30 25.95 -12.98
N CYS A 480 -8.05 26.46 -13.04
CA CYS A 480 -7.68 27.58 -13.91
C CYS A 480 -7.92 27.28 -15.38
N GLN A 481 -7.59 26.07 -15.82
CA GLN A 481 -7.85 25.64 -17.22
C GLN A 481 -9.35 25.60 -17.54
N ALA A 482 -10.17 25.04 -16.66
CA ALA A 482 -11.62 25.02 -16.83
C ALA A 482 -12.22 26.44 -16.82
N TYR A 483 -11.70 27.33 -15.97
CA TYR A 483 -12.08 28.75 -15.93
C TYR A 483 -11.73 29.45 -17.24
N PHE A 484 -10.51 29.29 -17.72
CA PHE A 484 -10.04 29.90 -18.98
C PHE A 484 -10.81 29.36 -20.19
N LYS A 485 -11.06 28.03 -20.25
CA LYS A 485 -11.85 27.41 -21.31
C LYS A 485 -13.23 28.07 -21.46
N TYR A 486 -13.93 28.32 -20.34
CA TYR A 486 -15.20 29.00 -20.38
C TYR A 486 -15.10 30.44 -20.88
N LEU A 487 -14.08 31.18 -20.48
CA LEU A 487 -13.88 32.55 -20.97
C LEU A 487 -13.63 32.62 -22.49
N VAL A 488 -13.04 31.60 -23.07
CA VAL A 488 -12.76 31.54 -24.52
C VAL A 488 -13.96 31.01 -25.29
N GLU A 489 -14.61 29.94 -24.83
CA GLU A 489 -15.65 29.24 -25.56
C GLU A 489 -17.08 29.73 -25.22
N GLY A 490 -17.24 30.42 -24.09
CA GLY A 490 -18.53 30.93 -23.61
C GLY A 490 -19.50 29.81 -23.23
N GLU A 491 -20.81 30.08 -23.40
CA GLU A 491 -21.89 29.13 -23.09
C GLU A 491 -21.87 27.84 -23.88
N GLY A 492 -21.01 27.71 -24.89
CA GLY A 492 -20.77 26.48 -25.66
C GLY A 492 -19.84 25.49 -25.00
N SER A 493 -19.09 25.93 -23.96
CA SER A 493 -18.10 25.11 -23.30
C SER A 493 -18.69 23.95 -22.53
N THR A 494 -17.89 22.89 -22.39
CA THR A 494 -18.21 21.74 -21.54
C THR A 494 -17.07 21.50 -20.56
N SER A 495 -17.38 20.91 -19.40
CA SER A 495 -16.37 20.58 -18.39
C SER A 495 -16.65 19.23 -17.74
N GLY A 496 -15.59 18.47 -17.54
CA GLY A 496 -15.54 17.27 -16.70
C GLY A 496 -14.87 17.50 -15.36
N LEU A 497 -14.50 18.74 -15.03
CA LEU A 497 -13.80 19.07 -13.79
C LEU A 497 -14.60 18.65 -12.55
N PRO A 498 -14.06 17.81 -11.65
CA PRO A 498 -14.72 17.48 -10.40
C PRO A 498 -14.67 18.66 -9.42
N ILE A 499 -15.84 19.14 -9.00
CA ILE A 499 -15.95 20.14 -7.94
C ILE A 499 -16.00 19.41 -6.60
N SER A 500 -15.04 19.69 -5.73
CA SER A 500 -14.99 19.06 -4.41
C SER A 500 -15.91 19.77 -3.43
N LEU A 501 -16.94 19.04 -2.96
CA LEU A 501 -17.83 19.50 -1.89
C LEU A 501 -17.56 18.65 -0.65
N ASP A 502 -17.58 19.27 0.52
CA ASP A 502 -17.45 18.54 1.79
C ASP A 502 -18.84 18.14 2.30
N GLY A 503 -18.96 16.87 2.70
CA GLY A 503 -20.18 16.32 3.27
C GLY A 503 -20.18 16.43 4.79
N SER A 504 -21.28 16.90 5.36
CA SER A 504 -21.45 17.02 6.81
C SER A 504 -21.87 15.72 7.52
N ASN A 505 -22.04 14.63 6.80
CA ASN A 505 -22.53 13.34 7.33
C ASN A 505 -21.42 12.34 7.66
N SER A 506 -20.29 12.79 8.06
CA SER A 506 -19.30 11.93 8.69
C SER A 506 -19.71 11.63 10.13
N GLY A 507 -20.73 10.84 10.31
CA GLY A 507 -21.15 10.36 11.62
C GLY A 507 -20.19 9.32 12.18
#